data_326af73bc96ad79550402c7dd7aad3e5
#
_entry.id   326af73bc96ad79550402c7dd7aad3e5
#
_cell.length_a   1.000
_cell.length_b   1.000
_cell.length_c   1.000
_cell.angle_alpha   90.00
_cell.angle_beta   90.00
_cell.angle_gamma   90.00
#
_symmetry.space_group_name_H-M   'P 1'
#
loop_
_entity.id
_entity.type
_entity.pdbx_description
1 polymer ?
#
loop_
_entity_poly.entity_id
_entity_poly.type
_entity_poly.pdbx_seq_one_letter_code
_entity_poly.pdbx_strand_id
1 'polypeptide(L)'
;MINKDFEPIDPAVSPRFADIATFMRTRRHDISPQVDVGLVGVPFDLGVNYRTGARHGPSGVRDGSRVIRRVHPSSGIAPFEICNVADLGDAPINPMSKDISIAQIQKFFEQLVENEIAPIACGGDH
;
A
#
# COMPACT_ATOMS: atom_id res chain seq x y z
N MET A 1 -13.68 2.21 16.43
CA MET A 1 -14.79 2.62 15.52
C MET A 1 -14.17 2.94 14.18
N ILE A 2 -14.67 2.37 13.13
CA ILE A 2 -14.17 2.62 11.78
C ILE A 2 -14.55 4.04 11.37
N ASN A 3 -13.56 4.78 10.92
CA ASN A 3 -13.77 6.12 10.42
C ASN A 3 -14.18 6.05 8.94
N LYS A 4 -15.23 6.76 8.56
CA LYS A 4 -15.73 6.83 7.16
C LYS A 4 -14.67 7.31 6.18
N ASP A 5 -13.67 8.05 6.65
CA ASP A 5 -12.54 8.50 5.83
C ASP A 5 -11.67 7.35 5.33
N PHE A 6 -11.79 6.15 5.93
CA PHE A 6 -11.07 4.94 5.53
C PHE A 6 -11.92 3.96 4.71
N GLU A 7 -13.19 4.28 4.45
CA GLU A 7 -13.98 3.44 3.55
C GLU A 7 -13.38 3.43 2.14
N PRO A 8 -13.19 2.25 1.53
CA PRO A 8 -12.76 2.15 0.14
C PRO A 8 -13.74 2.86 -0.80
N ILE A 9 -13.22 3.32 -1.93
CA ILE A 9 -14.02 4.03 -2.93
C ILE A 9 -15.15 3.13 -3.45
N ASP A 10 -16.39 3.61 -3.34
CA ASP A 10 -17.57 2.86 -3.78
C ASP A 10 -17.60 2.76 -5.32
N PRO A 11 -17.67 1.54 -5.89
CA PRO A 11 -17.77 1.35 -7.33
C PRO A 11 -19.04 1.94 -7.97
N ALA A 12 -20.09 2.17 -7.18
CA ALA A 12 -21.31 2.83 -7.65
C ALA A 12 -21.11 4.34 -7.85
N VAL A 13 -20.16 4.94 -7.10
CA VAL A 13 -19.83 6.37 -7.21
C VAL A 13 -18.69 6.58 -8.21
N SER A 14 -17.66 5.76 -8.16
CA SER A 14 -16.54 5.78 -9.10
C SER A 14 -16.28 4.37 -9.63
N PRO A 15 -16.43 4.12 -10.93
CA PRO A 15 -16.20 2.80 -11.51
C PRO A 15 -14.78 2.28 -11.22
N ARG A 16 -14.63 0.94 -11.13
CA ARG A 16 -13.34 0.32 -10.80
C ARG A 16 -12.19 0.69 -11.74
N PHE A 17 -12.49 1.03 -13.00
CA PHE A 17 -11.48 1.44 -13.99
C PHE A 17 -11.12 2.93 -13.90
N ALA A 18 -11.83 3.72 -13.11
CA ALA A 18 -11.66 5.18 -13.02
C ALA A 18 -10.77 5.56 -11.83
N ASP A 19 -10.34 6.81 -11.81
CA ASP A 19 -9.52 7.43 -10.80
C ASP A 19 -8.08 6.88 -10.66
N ILE A 20 -7.33 7.51 -9.78
CA ILE A 20 -5.96 7.12 -9.45
C ILE A 20 -5.97 5.76 -8.75
N ALA A 21 -5.14 4.84 -9.21
CA ALA A 21 -5.01 3.52 -8.62
C ALA A 21 -4.39 3.59 -7.21
N THR A 22 -5.08 3.00 -6.25
CA THR A 22 -4.58 2.73 -4.90
C THR A 22 -4.68 1.23 -4.61
N PHE A 23 -3.95 0.74 -3.60
CA PHE A 23 -4.08 -0.66 -3.19
C PHE A 23 -5.52 -0.95 -2.76
N MET A 24 -6.17 -1.90 -3.43
CA MET A 24 -7.54 -2.35 -3.17
C MET A 24 -8.58 -1.22 -3.17
N ARG A 25 -8.29 -0.12 -3.87
CA ARG A 25 -9.12 1.10 -3.91
C ARG A 25 -9.35 1.73 -2.52
N THR A 26 -8.47 1.46 -1.56
CA THR A 26 -8.45 2.18 -0.29
C THR A 26 -8.07 3.63 -0.50
N ARG A 27 -8.43 4.50 0.42
CA ARG A 27 -8.05 5.90 0.33
C ARG A 27 -6.56 6.08 0.63
N ARG A 28 -5.95 7.04 -0.04
CA ARG A 28 -4.59 7.49 0.26
C ARG A 28 -4.63 8.34 1.53
N HIS A 29 -3.82 7.98 2.51
CA HIS A 29 -3.63 8.74 3.74
C HIS A 29 -2.16 8.99 4.03
N ASP A 30 -1.89 9.99 4.84
CA ASP A 30 -0.59 10.17 5.47
C ASP A 30 -0.45 9.23 6.67
N ILE A 31 0.78 8.96 7.09
CA ILE A 31 1.07 8.16 8.28
C ILE A 31 0.47 8.88 9.49
N SER A 32 -0.43 8.23 10.19
CA SER A 32 -1.06 8.77 11.40
C SER A 32 -1.55 7.65 12.31
N PRO A 33 -1.72 7.89 13.62
CA PRO A 33 -2.21 6.90 14.57
C PRO A 33 -3.67 6.42 14.32
N GLN A 34 -4.35 7.03 13.36
CA GLN A 34 -5.72 6.62 12.98
C GLN A 34 -5.72 5.41 12.02
N VAL A 35 -4.58 5.11 11.42
CA VAL A 35 -4.42 3.98 10.50
C VAL A 35 -4.08 2.74 11.29
N ASP A 36 -4.89 1.69 11.18
CA ASP A 36 -4.60 0.39 11.80
C ASP A 36 -3.69 -0.46 10.89
N VAL A 37 -3.98 -0.48 9.59
CA VAL A 37 -3.22 -1.24 8.59
C VAL A 37 -2.80 -0.34 7.44
N GLY A 38 -1.50 -0.22 7.24
CA GLY A 38 -0.91 0.57 6.16
C GLY A 38 -0.49 -0.31 4.97
N LEU A 39 -1.09 -0.08 3.81
CA LEU A 39 -0.66 -0.69 2.56
C LEU A 39 0.45 0.17 1.96
N VAL A 40 1.62 -0.41 1.75
CA VAL A 40 2.86 0.31 1.42
C VAL A 40 3.51 -0.29 0.19
N GLY A 41 3.93 0.56 -0.74
CA GLY A 41 4.81 0.14 -1.83
C GLY A 41 6.28 0.31 -1.46
N VAL A 42 7.11 -0.62 -1.93
CA VAL A 42 8.58 -0.51 -1.85
C VAL A 42 9.14 -0.72 -3.27
N PRO A 43 9.14 0.33 -4.11
CA PRO A 43 9.52 0.23 -5.52
C PRO A 43 11.05 0.17 -5.70
N PHE A 44 11.67 -0.82 -5.07
CA PHE A 44 13.11 -1.03 -5.05
C PHE A 44 13.50 -2.21 -5.95
N ASP A 45 14.52 -2.04 -6.81
CA ASP A 45 15.09 -3.12 -7.62
C ASP A 45 16.60 -2.95 -7.88
N LEU A 46 17.30 -2.26 -7.00
CA LEU A 46 18.76 -2.06 -7.11
C LEU A 46 19.57 -3.29 -6.65
N GLY A 47 18.93 -4.32 -6.15
CA GLY A 47 19.54 -5.59 -5.74
C GLY A 47 19.42 -6.72 -6.77
N VAL A 48 18.67 -6.53 -7.86
CA VAL A 48 18.46 -7.58 -8.86
C VAL A 48 19.75 -7.84 -9.67
N ASN A 49 20.00 -9.12 -9.92
CA ASN A 49 21.21 -9.57 -10.63
C ASN A 49 20.97 -10.06 -12.07
N TYR A 50 19.73 -10.08 -12.52
CA TYR A 50 19.38 -10.59 -13.86
C TYR A 50 18.50 -9.63 -14.65
N ARG A 51 17.28 -9.37 -14.20
CA ARG A 51 16.32 -8.54 -14.93
C ARG A 51 15.73 -7.48 -14.00
N THR A 52 15.89 -6.22 -14.38
CA THR A 52 15.27 -5.07 -13.70
C THR A 52 13.77 -4.99 -14.00
N GLY A 53 13.04 -4.18 -13.25
CA GLY A 53 11.61 -3.93 -13.43
C GLY A 53 10.76 -4.24 -12.20
N ALA A 54 11.30 -4.89 -11.18
CA ALA A 54 10.59 -5.13 -9.92
C ALA A 54 10.13 -3.83 -9.25
N ARG A 55 10.81 -2.69 -9.52
CA ARG A 55 10.39 -1.35 -9.07
C ARG A 55 8.97 -0.97 -9.48
N HIS A 56 8.42 -1.59 -10.51
CA HIS A 56 7.06 -1.35 -10.99
C HIS A 56 6.01 -2.26 -10.29
N GLY A 57 6.43 -3.14 -9.38
CA GLY A 57 5.56 -4.04 -8.65
C GLY A 57 4.43 -3.34 -7.91
N PRO A 58 4.71 -2.33 -7.06
CA PRO A 58 3.66 -1.60 -6.35
C PRO A 58 2.61 -0.97 -7.28
N SER A 59 3.04 -0.33 -8.37
CA SER A 59 2.12 0.23 -9.38
C SER A 59 1.25 -0.84 -10.02
N GLY A 60 1.85 -1.98 -10.40
CA GLY A 60 1.12 -3.09 -10.99
C GLY A 60 0.10 -3.71 -10.04
N VAL A 61 0.44 -3.86 -8.76
CA VAL A 61 -0.48 -4.38 -7.74
C VAL A 61 -1.59 -3.37 -7.46
N ARG A 62 -1.31 -2.07 -7.39
CA ARG A 62 -2.35 -1.04 -7.26
C ARG A 62 -3.36 -1.14 -8.39
N ASP A 63 -2.90 -1.21 -9.62
CA ASP A 63 -3.78 -1.32 -10.78
C ASP A 63 -4.55 -2.64 -10.79
N GLY A 64 -3.88 -3.76 -10.61
CA GLY A 64 -4.51 -5.09 -10.59
C GLY A 64 -5.51 -5.28 -9.44
N SER A 65 -5.31 -4.61 -8.31
CA SER A 65 -6.19 -4.70 -7.14
C SER A 65 -7.52 -3.92 -7.26
N ARG A 66 -7.72 -3.18 -8.36
CA ARG A 66 -8.97 -2.43 -8.62
C ARG A 66 -10.22 -3.30 -8.61
N VAL A 67 -10.07 -4.59 -8.96
CA VAL A 67 -11.18 -5.55 -9.08
C VAL A 67 -11.43 -6.36 -7.81
N ILE A 68 -10.64 -6.15 -6.76
CA ILE A 68 -10.78 -6.93 -5.53
C ILE A 68 -12.11 -6.65 -4.84
N ARG A 69 -12.68 -7.68 -4.20
CA ARG A 69 -13.92 -7.57 -3.45
C ARG A 69 -13.65 -7.17 -2.00
N ARG A 70 -14.56 -6.41 -1.40
CA ARG A 70 -14.45 -5.96 0.00
C ARG A 70 -14.62 -7.08 1.02
N VAL A 71 -15.30 -8.16 0.65
CA VAL A 71 -15.57 -9.30 1.51
C VAL A 71 -14.83 -10.51 0.96
N HIS A 72 -14.09 -11.19 1.81
CA HIS A 72 -13.41 -12.43 1.43
C HIS A 72 -14.44 -13.56 1.28
N PRO A 73 -14.61 -14.15 0.08
CA PRO A 73 -15.78 -14.99 -0.21
C PRO A 73 -15.84 -16.27 0.62
N SER A 74 -14.70 -16.85 1.00
CA SER A 74 -14.67 -18.10 1.75
C SER A 74 -14.88 -17.95 3.26
N SER A 75 -14.41 -16.84 3.84
CA SER A 75 -14.51 -16.59 5.29
C SER A 75 -15.61 -15.61 5.68
N GLY A 76 -16.14 -14.85 4.73
CA GLY A 76 -17.09 -13.78 5.00
C GLY A 76 -16.49 -12.55 5.71
N ILE A 77 -15.17 -12.52 5.89
CA ILE A 77 -14.50 -11.41 6.56
C ILE A 77 -14.46 -10.18 5.65
N ALA A 78 -14.84 -9.04 6.19
CA ALA A 78 -14.78 -7.73 5.56
C ALA A 78 -13.75 -6.86 6.29
N PRO A 79 -12.45 -6.88 5.91
CA PRO A 79 -11.38 -6.19 6.64
C PRO A 79 -11.64 -4.70 6.83
N PHE A 80 -12.21 -4.06 5.82
CA PHE A 80 -12.51 -2.63 5.82
C PHE A 80 -13.67 -2.22 6.76
N GLU A 81 -14.38 -3.19 7.33
CA GLU A 81 -15.39 -2.99 8.37
C GLU A 81 -14.84 -3.23 9.79
N ILE A 82 -13.59 -3.71 9.88
CA ILE A 82 -12.93 -4.09 11.13
C ILE A 82 -11.76 -3.16 11.45
N CYS A 83 -11.02 -2.73 10.43
CA CYS A 83 -9.79 -1.94 10.55
C CYS A 83 -9.83 -0.70 9.65
N ASN A 84 -9.18 0.38 10.09
CA ASN A 84 -8.88 1.54 9.27
C ASN A 84 -7.69 1.21 8.37
N VAL A 85 -7.97 0.77 7.15
CA VAL A 85 -6.96 0.39 6.15
C VAL A 85 -6.73 1.53 5.16
N ALA A 86 -5.49 1.89 4.92
CA ALA A 86 -5.13 2.97 4.00
C ALA A 86 -3.93 2.62 3.11
N ASP A 87 -3.93 3.16 1.89
CA ASP A 87 -2.72 3.22 1.06
C ASP A 87 -1.84 4.37 1.56
N LEU A 88 -0.68 4.07 2.10
CA LEU A 88 0.27 5.05 2.63
C LEU A 88 1.31 5.50 1.58
N GLY A 89 1.15 5.07 0.34
CA GLY A 89 2.07 5.38 -0.74
C GLY A 89 3.29 4.48 -0.74
N ASP A 90 4.36 4.97 -1.32
CA ASP A 90 5.61 4.25 -1.46
C ASP A 90 6.68 4.77 -0.50
N ALA A 91 7.50 3.85 0.02
CA ALA A 91 8.73 4.22 0.70
C ALA A 91 9.65 4.98 -0.28
N PRO A 92 10.34 6.03 0.18
CA PRO A 92 11.24 6.81 -0.69
C PRO A 92 12.40 5.95 -1.20
N ILE A 93 12.69 6.07 -2.50
CA ILE A 93 13.80 5.37 -3.16
C ILE A 93 14.71 6.39 -3.84
N ASN A 94 16.01 6.24 -3.66
CA ASN A 94 17.00 6.93 -4.47
C ASN A 94 17.46 5.97 -5.58
N PRO A 95 17.11 6.20 -6.85
CA PRO A 95 17.42 5.27 -7.93
C PRO A 95 18.93 5.18 -8.25
N MET A 96 19.74 6.07 -7.71
CA MET A 96 21.19 6.13 -7.95
C MET A 96 22.00 5.53 -6.79
N SER A 97 21.37 5.18 -5.66
CA SER A 97 22.08 4.67 -4.49
C SER A 97 21.26 3.63 -3.74
N LYS A 98 21.78 2.41 -3.70
CA LYS A 98 21.22 1.32 -2.92
C LYS A 98 21.22 1.63 -1.42
N ASP A 99 22.36 2.11 -0.91
CA ASP A 99 22.51 2.35 0.54
C ASP A 99 21.59 3.47 1.04
N ILE A 100 21.46 4.55 0.27
CA ILE A 100 20.50 5.62 0.58
C ILE A 100 19.06 5.08 0.55
N SER A 101 18.72 4.26 -0.45
CA SER A 101 17.39 3.66 -0.55
C SER A 101 17.06 2.78 0.65
N ILE A 102 17.99 1.91 1.07
CA ILE A 102 17.81 1.05 2.24
C ILE A 102 17.58 1.89 3.50
N ALA A 103 18.40 2.93 3.71
CA ALA A 103 18.24 3.83 4.85
C ALA A 103 16.89 4.57 4.84
N GLN A 104 16.42 5.01 3.67
CA GLN A 104 15.13 5.67 3.52
C GLN A 104 13.96 4.70 3.75
N ILE A 105 14.05 3.46 3.26
CA ILE A 105 13.05 2.42 3.51
C ILE A 105 12.97 2.13 5.01
N GLN A 106 14.12 1.92 5.67
CA GLN A 106 14.16 1.70 7.12
C GLN A 106 13.46 2.82 7.87
N LYS A 107 13.85 4.07 7.61
CA LYS A 107 13.25 5.24 8.26
C LYS A 107 11.73 5.33 8.02
N PHE A 108 11.27 4.98 6.83
CA PHE A 108 9.83 4.95 6.52
C PHE A 108 9.09 3.93 7.39
N PHE A 109 9.62 2.71 7.52
CA PHE A 109 9.01 1.69 8.37
C PHE A 109 9.11 1.98 9.87
N GLU A 110 10.17 2.67 10.32
CA GLU A 110 10.27 3.17 11.70
C GLU A 110 9.09 4.09 12.04
N GLN A 111 8.70 4.98 11.13
CA GLN A 111 7.52 5.84 11.31
C GLN A 111 6.21 5.05 11.45
N LEU A 112 6.08 3.92 10.74
CA LEU A 112 4.91 3.05 10.87
C LEU A 112 4.87 2.40 12.25
N VAL A 113 6.00 1.91 12.73
CA VAL A 113 6.13 1.31 14.07
C VAL A 113 5.82 2.34 15.16
N GLU A 114 6.37 3.56 15.06
CA GLU A 114 6.11 4.65 16.01
C GLU A 114 4.63 5.04 16.09
N ASN A 115 3.87 4.85 15.02
CA ASN A 115 2.42 5.10 14.95
C ASN A 115 1.57 3.84 15.19
N GLU A 116 2.18 2.73 15.59
CA GLU A 116 1.52 1.44 15.85
C GLU A 116 0.75 0.89 14.63
N ILE A 117 1.19 1.22 13.42
CA ILE A 117 0.56 0.78 12.17
C ILE A 117 1.11 -0.59 11.77
N ALA A 118 0.21 -1.55 11.49
CA ALA A 118 0.59 -2.84 10.92
C ALA A 118 0.83 -2.69 9.40
N PRO A 119 2.08 -2.84 8.91
CA PRO A 119 2.36 -2.68 7.48
C PRO A 119 2.06 -3.95 6.68
N ILE A 120 1.46 -3.79 5.50
CA ILE A 120 1.46 -4.78 4.44
C ILE A 120 2.25 -4.19 3.28
N ALA A 121 3.48 -4.66 3.09
CA ALA A 121 4.39 -4.14 2.09
C ALA A 121 4.30 -4.92 0.77
N CYS A 122 4.27 -4.17 -0.32
CA CYS A 122 4.36 -4.70 -1.68
C CYS A 122 5.67 -4.22 -2.32
N GLY A 123 6.61 -5.14 -2.57
CA GLY A 123 7.85 -4.83 -3.29
C GLY A 123 7.63 -4.88 -4.81
N GLY A 124 8.60 -4.70 -5.45
CA GLY A 124 10.04 -4.62 -5.53
C GLY A 124 10.76 -5.93 -5.25
N ASP A 125 12.03 -5.78 -5.25
CA ASP A 125 12.93 -6.86 -4.91
C ASP A 125 13.18 -6.90 -3.38
N HIS A 126 13.75 -7.97 -2.88
CA HIS A 126 14.07 -8.14 -1.47
C HIS A 126 15.58 -8.04 -1.20
#